data_36f1d6e6597fcc3b3b9a7b06dc6cac21
#
_entry.id   36f1d6e6597fcc3b3b9a7b06dc6cac21
#
_cell.length_a   1.000
_cell.length_b   1.000
_cell.length_c   1.000
_cell.angle_alpha   90.00
_cell.angle_beta   90.00
_cell.angle_gamma   90.00
#
_symmetry.space_group_name_H-M   'P 1'
#
loop_
_entity.id
_entity.type
_entity.pdbx_description
1 polymer ?
#
loop_
_entity_poly.entity_id
_entity_poly.type
_entity_poly.pdbx_seq_one_letter_code
_entity_poly.pdbx_strand_id
1 'polypeptide(L)'
;VTGQFVKRYPDEDARHRAEDNYRWLAGLLLLPQLRAAVGRDLCFERVDGRHASPADLPMLAAILGDVHGTAYSRQLCHARLGQPFQTPDGHMLPGFPAGRVDAVARELDAGRVPGARLTAAQAQRLLVGADGPAAFYKDANPRNFLITPAGVVVTVDFDDLTLAPFGYDLAKLVVALAMTHGPLPVTLTTAALAAYNTAAAAHSGTLPDVSRDELMNWAEIHHVLTSRYAADGRYAVQWDQLRLFSTRHLTRTP
;
A
#
# COMPACT_ATOMS: atom_id res chain seq x y z
N VAL A 1 7.77 -4.12 -31.85
CA VAL A 1 8.73 -3.16 -31.24
C VAL A 1 8.50 -3.23 -29.75
N THR A 2 9.34 -3.95 -29.03
CA THR A 2 9.33 -3.98 -27.57
C THR A 2 9.74 -2.59 -27.07
N GLY A 3 8.76 -1.76 -26.70
CA GLY A 3 9.00 -0.45 -26.13
C GLY A 3 9.74 -0.56 -24.79
N GLN A 4 10.54 0.46 -24.46
CA GLN A 4 11.16 0.59 -23.16
C GLN A 4 10.46 1.71 -22.37
N PHE A 5 10.41 1.55 -21.05
CA PHE A 5 10.05 2.58 -20.11
C PHE A 5 11.29 2.98 -19.31
N VAL A 6 11.64 4.26 -19.34
CA VAL A 6 12.78 4.80 -18.61
C VAL A 6 12.29 5.64 -17.44
N LYS A 7 12.71 5.27 -16.23
CA LYS A 7 12.45 6.05 -15.01
C LYS A 7 13.74 6.73 -14.58
N ARG A 8 13.71 8.07 -14.52
CA ARG A 8 14.84 8.89 -14.08
C ARG A 8 14.69 9.29 -12.62
N TYR A 9 15.74 9.12 -11.86
CA TYR A 9 15.82 9.47 -10.44
C TYR A 9 16.57 10.80 -10.23
N PRO A 10 16.36 11.48 -9.07
CA PRO A 10 17.03 12.76 -8.80
C PRO A 10 18.55 12.62 -8.73
N ASP A 11 19.03 11.50 -8.22
CA ASP A 11 20.45 11.17 -8.08
C ASP A 11 20.69 9.66 -8.20
N GLU A 12 21.96 9.24 -8.19
CA GLU A 12 22.35 7.83 -8.30
C GLU A 12 21.99 7.03 -7.04
N ASP A 13 22.01 7.65 -5.85
CA ASP A 13 21.66 6.98 -4.60
C ASP A 13 20.16 6.61 -4.57
N ALA A 14 19.30 7.51 -5.04
CA ALA A 14 17.88 7.22 -5.20
C ALA A 14 17.64 6.10 -6.22
N ARG A 15 18.40 6.09 -7.32
CA ARG A 15 18.35 5.02 -8.31
C ARG A 15 18.84 3.69 -7.73
N HIS A 16 19.93 3.67 -6.96
CA HIS A 16 20.42 2.45 -6.31
C HIS A 16 19.39 1.89 -5.32
N ARG A 17 18.79 2.75 -4.47
CA ARG A 17 17.72 2.30 -3.55
C ARG A 17 16.55 1.68 -4.30
N ALA A 18 16.10 2.30 -5.39
CA ALA A 18 15.01 1.78 -6.20
C ALA A 18 15.38 0.45 -6.88
N GLU A 19 16.63 0.30 -7.33
CA GLU A 19 17.13 -0.96 -7.91
C GLU A 19 17.19 -2.07 -6.86
N ASP A 20 17.61 -1.77 -5.63
CA ASP A 20 17.65 -2.73 -4.53
C ASP A 20 16.21 -3.14 -4.11
N ASN A 21 15.28 -2.18 -4.04
CA ASN A 21 13.85 -2.46 -3.83
C ASN A 21 13.30 -3.38 -4.94
N TYR A 22 13.65 -3.08 -6.20
CA TYR A 22 13.24 -3.92 -7.34
C TYR A 22 13.74 -5.35 -7.20
N ARG A 23 15.02 -5.54 -6.88
CA ARG A 23 15.62 -6.88 -6.73
C ARG A 23 14.92 -7.69 -5.64
N TRP A 24 14.64 -7.04 -4.50
CA TRP A 24 13.95 -7.70 -3.40
C TRP A 24 12.51 -8.07 -3.77
N LEU A 25 11.75 -7.14 -4.36
CA LEU A 25 10.37 -7.36 -4.77
C LEU A 25 10.23 -8.37 -5.92
N ALA A 26 11.21 -8.48 -6.81
CA ALA A 26 11.20 -9.44 -7.93
C ALA A 26 11.14 -10.91 -7.47
N GLY A 27 11.52 -11.20 -6.22
CA GLY A 27 11.33 -12.50 -5.58
C GLY A 27 9.91 -12.77 -5.04
N LEU A 28 9.06 -11.73 -5.03
CA LEU A 28 7.74 -11.76 -4.42
C LEU A 28 6.62 -11.42 -5.41
N LEU A 29 6.84 -10.47 -6.30
CA LEU A 29 5.86 -9.91 -7.22
C LEU A 29 6.32 -10.04 -8.67
N LEU A 30 5.36 -10.12 -9.59
CA LEU A 30 5.66 -9.97 -11.01
C LEU A 30 5.90 -8.48 -11.31
N LEU A 31 7.12 -8.16 -11.70
CA LEU A 31 7.59 -6.81 -12.06
C LEU A 31 7.96 -6.76 -13.54
N PRO A 32 7.98 -5.55 -14.17
CA PRO A 32 8.56 -5.38 -15.49
C PRO A 32 10.02 -5.79 -15.49
N GLN A 33 10.51 -6.42 -16.54
CA GLN A 33 11.92 -6.80 -16.62
C GLN A 33 12.83 -5.56 -16.62
N LEU A 34 13.76 -5.48 -15.67
CA LEU A 34 14.83 -4.49 -15.67
C LEU A 34 15.84 -4.83 -16.79
N ARG A 35 15.98 -3.94 -17.76
CA ARG A 35 16.85 -4.10 -18.94
C ARG A 35 18.23 -3.49 -18.73
N ALA A 36 18.28 -2.33 -18.07
CA ALA A 36 19.53 -1.62 -17.78
C ALA A 36 19.36 -0.66 -16.58
N ALA A 37 20.48 -0.41 -15.90
CA ALA A 37 20.64 0.65 -14.91
C ALA A 37 21.87 1.48 -15.33
N VAL A 38 21.67 2.76 -15.69
CA VAL A 38 22.73 3.62 -16.22
C VAL A 38 22.61 5.02 -15.62
N GLY A 39 23.65 5.47 -14.92
CA GLY A 39 23.65 6.76 -14.24
C GLY A 39 22.44 6.87 -13.29
N ARG A 40 21.54 7.81 -13.55
CA ARG A 40 20.34 8.03 -12.76
C ARG A 40 19.08 7.33 -13.31
N ASP A 41 19.21 6.51 -14.34
CA ASP A 41 18.08 5.91 -15.07
C ASP A 41 17.97 4.40 -14.80
N LEU A 42 16.76 3.92 -14.58
CA LEU A 42 16.39 2.50 -14.70
C LEU A 42 15.54 2.33 -15.96
N CYS A 43 15.95 1.38 -16.81
CA CYS A 43 15.26 1.06 -18.05
C CYS A 43 14.54 -0.27 -17.90
N PHE A 44 13.23 -0.25 -18.05
CA PHE A 44 12.37 -1.42 -17.92
C PHE A 44 11.76 -1.80 -19.27
N GLU A 45 11.36 -3.05 -19.37
CA GLU A 45 10.42 -3.47 -20.40
C GLU A 45 9.11 -2.71 -20.23
N ARG A 46 8.58 -2.19 -21.35
CA ARG A 46 7.25 -1.58 -21.34
C ARG A 46 6.19 -2.68 -21.25
N VAL A 47 5.33 -2.57 -20.27
CA VAL A 47 4.18 -3.46 -20.09
C VAL A 47 2.94 -2.80 -20.66
N ASP A 48 2.28 -3.47 -21.60
CA ASP A 48 0.98 -3.06 -22.09
C ASP A 48 -0.10 -3.64 -21.18
N GLY A 49 -0.85 -2.76 -20.52
CA GLY A 49 -1.89 -3.13 -19.59
C GLY A 49 -2.75 -1.92 -19.21
N ARG A 50 -3.94 -2.19 -18.69
CA ARG A 50 -4.77 -1.17 -18.06
C ARG A 50 -4.45 -1.06 -16.58
N HIS A 51 -4.67 0.10 -16.00
CA HIS A 51 -4.63 0.27 -14.55
C HIS A 51 -5.78 -0.48 -13.87
N ALA A 52 -5.60 -0.77 -12.58
CA ALA A 52 -6.61 -1.44 -11.76
C ALA A 52 -7.87 -0.58 -11.61
N SER A 53 -9.00 -1.27 -11.60
CA SER A 53 -10.35 -0.73 -11.38
C SER A 53 -10.98 -1.35 -10.12
N PRO A 54 -12.13 -0.86 -9.65
CA PRO A 54 -12.81 -1.47 -8.50
C PRO A 54 -13.10 -2.96 -8.65
N ALA A 55 -13.42 -3.43 -9.87
CA ALA A 55 -13.70 -4.85 -10.11
C ALA A 55 -12.49 -5.76 -9.84
N ASP A 56 -11.28 -5.22 -9.90
CA ASP A 56 -10.04 -5.98 -9.68
C ASP A 56 -9.66 -6.09 -8.19
N LEU A 57 -10.35 -5.36 -7.30
CA LEU A 57 -9.98 -5.23 -5.89
C LEU A 57 -9.82 -6.57 -5.16
N PRO A 58 -10.74 -7.57 -5.28
CA PRO A 58 -10.56 -8.85 -4.57
C PRO A 58 -9.34 -9.64 -5.06
N MET A 59 -9.08 -9.63 -6.36
CA MET A 59 -7.91 -10.28 -6.95
C MET A 59 -6.60 -9.62 -6.47
N LEU A 60 -6.54 -8.30 -6.47
CA LEU A 60 -5.36 -7.56 -6.00
C LEU A 60 -5.16 -7.72 -4.50
N ALA A 61 -6.24 -7.79 -3.73
CA ALA A 61 -6.18 -8.09 -2.31
C ALA A 61 -5.59 -9.48 -2.04
N ALA A 62 -6.01 -10.50 -2.80
CA ALA A 62 -5.42 -11.83 -2.71
C ALA A 62 -3.92 -11.83 -3.05
N ILE A 63 -3.50 -11.12 -4.11
CA ILE A 63 -2.08 -10.98 -4.45
C ILE A 63 -1.31 -10.29 -3.32
N LEU A 64 -1.83 -9.20 -2.76
CA LEU A 64 -1.20 -8.51 -1.63
C LEU A 64 -1.10 -9.42 -0.39
N GLY A 65 -2.15 -10.17 -0.07
CA GLY A 65 -2.13 -11.15 1.03
C GLY A 65 -1.07 -12.23 0.82
N ASP A 66 -1.02 -12.81 -0.37
CA ASP A 66 -0.06 -13.85 -0.75
C ASP A 66 1.40 -13.36 -0.63
N VAL A 67 1.71 -12.19 -1.18
CA VAL A 67 3.08 -11.66 -1.14
C VAL A 67 3.49 -11.20 0.26
N HIS A 68 2.56 -10.65 1.06
CA HIS A 68 2.83 -10.30 2.46
C HIS A 68 3.07 -11.54 3.31
N GLY A 69 2.24 -12.58 3.15
CA GLY A 69 2.42 -13.87 3.82
C GLY A 69 3.73 -14.56 3.41
N THR A 70 4.06 -14.53 2.11
CA THR A 70 5.34 -15.04 1.59
C THR A 70 6.53 -14.29 2.20
N ALA A 71 6.51 -12.97 2.19
CA ALA A 71 7.57 -12.15 2.75
C ALA A 71 7.73 -12.40 4.26
N TYR A 72 6.61 -12.47 4.99
CA TYR A 72 6.62 -12.81 6.41
C TYR A 72 7.27 -14.15 6.67
N SER A 73 6.79 -15.21 6.03
CA SER A 73 7.27 -16.57 6.30
C SER A 73 8.74 -16.79 5.92
N ARG A 74 9.21 -16.10 4.88
CA ARG A 74 10.58 -16.27 4.37
C ARG A 74 11.61 -15.36 5.02
N GLN A 75 11.22 -14.11 5.37
CA GLN A 75 12.20 -13.07 5.70
C GLN A 75 11.79 -12.19 6.90
N LEU A 76 10.50 -11.84 7.06
CA LEU A 76 10.07 -10.80 7.98
C LEU A 76 9.53 -11.30 9.32
N CYS A 77 9.53 -12.60 9.60
CA CYS A 77 8.97 -13.18 10.84
C CYS A 77 9.67 -12.69 12.13
N HIS A 78 10.88 -12.14 12.02
CA HIS A 78 11.62 -11.54 13.12
C HIS A 78 11.67 -10.01 13.05
N ALA A 79 11.09 -9.38 12.03
CA ALA A 79 11.07 -7.94 11.90
C ALA A 79 10.15 -7.30 12.95
N ARG A 80 10.56 -6.14 13.45
CA ARG A 80 9.76 -5.31 14.36
C ARG A 80 9.37 -4.03 13.63
N LEU A 81 8.10 -3.72 13.61
CA LEU A 81 7.56 -2.58 12.85
C LEU A 81 8.20 -1.24 13.20
N GLY A 82 8.54 -1.03 14.48
CA GLY A 82 9.13 0.23 14.96
C GLY A 82 10.59 0.47 14.58
N GLN A 83 11.28 -0.47 13.94
CA GLN A 83 12.72 -0.41 13.69
C GLN A 83 13.05 -0.77 12.24
N PRO A 84 14.13 -0.22 11.64
CA PRO A 84 14.64 -0.74 10.38
C PRO A 84 15.01 -2.22 10.50
N PHE A 85 14.80 -2.97 9.45
CA PHE A 85 15.09 -4.40 9.41
C PHE A 85 15.95 -4.74 8.18
N GLN A 86 17.05 -5.44 8.41
CA GLN A 86 17.86 -6.00 7.34
C GLN A 86 17.41 -7.43 7.07
N THR A 87 16.99 -7.69 5.84
CA THR A 87 16.58 -9.02 5.40
C THR A 87 17.79 -9.96 5.29
N PRO A 88 17.60 -11.29 5.28
CA PRO A 88 18.71 -12.25 5.18
C PRO A 88 19.58 -12.09 3.93
N ASP A 89 19.03 -11.56 2.85
CA ASP A 89 19.73 -11.24 1.61
C ASP A 89 20.38 -9.86 1.59
N GLY A 90 20.32 -9.14 2.74
CA GLY A 90 21.01 -7.86 2.93
C GLY A 90 20.18 -6.61 2.59
N HIS A 91 18.95 -6.75 2.07
CA HIS A 91 18.11 -5.62 1.77
C HIS A 91 17.63 -4.90 3.05
N MET A 92 17.61 -3.56 3.05
CA MET A 92 17.22 -2.77 4.22
C MET A 92 15.82 -2.20 4.05
N LEU A 93 14.90 -2.59 4.92
CA LEU A 93 13.55 -2.03 5.02
C LEU A 93 13.48 -1.02 6.16
N PRO A 94 13.16 0.27 5.90
CA PRO A 94 12.89 1.24 6.95
C PRO A 94 11.73 0.81 7.84
N GLY A 95 11.76 1.20 9.12
CA GLY A 95 10.68 0.92 10.06
C GLY A 95 9.38 1.63 9.68
N PHE A 96 8.24 1.08 10.09
CA PHE A 96 6.92 1.57 9.72
C PHE A 96 6.63 3.02 10.12
N PRO A 97 6.92 3.49 11.36
CA PRO A 97 6.61 4.86 11.76
C PRO A 97 7.49 5.91 11.08
N ALA A 98 8.64 5.50 10.53
CA ALA A 98 9.63 6.42 9.98
C ALA A 98 9.03 7.36 8.91
N GLY A 99 9.11 8.66 9.15
CA GLY A 99 8.58 9.71 8.28
C GLY A 99 7.05 9.85 8.26
N ARG A 100 6.29 8.82 8.66
CA ARG A 100 4.82 8.87 8.66
C ARG A 100 4.26 9.72 9.80
N VAL A 101 4.83 9.61 10.99
CA VAL A 101 4.38 10.37 12.16
C VAL A 101 4.45 11.87 11.88
N ASP A 102 5.59 12.34 11.41
CA ASP A 102 5.78 13.78 11.10
C ASP A 102 4.91 14.24 9.93
N ALA A 103 4.75 13.39 8.90
CA ALA A 103 3.90 13.70 7.76
C ALA A 103 2.43 13.84 8.17
N VAL A 104 1.92 12.91 8.98
CA VAL A 104 0.53 12.92 9.46
C VAL A 104 0.30 14.10 10.41
N ALA A 105 1.19 14.33 11.38
CA ALA A 105 1.08 15.46 12.30
C ALA A 105 1.02 16.79 11.54
N ARG A 106 1.91 17.00 10.58
CA ARG A 106 1.98 18.20 9.76
C ARG A 106 0.68 18.46 8.98
N GLU A 107 0.04 17.44 8.40
CA GLU A 107 -1.20 17.61 7.65
C GLU A 107 -2.39 17.92 8.58
N LEU A 108 -2.47 17.23 9.72
CA LEU A 108 -3.55 17.42 10.70
C LEU A 108 -3.44 18.77 11.43
N ASP A 109 -2.26 19.12 11.93
CA ASP A 109 -2.04 20.38 12.66
C ASP A 109 -2.22 21.62 11.76
N ALA A 110 -1.95 21.48 10.47
CA ALA A 110 -2.20 22.52 9.48
C ALA A 110 -3.67 22.60 9.02
N GLY A 111 -4.56 21.71 9.51
CA GLY A 111 -5.97 21.69 9.11
C GLY A 111 -6.21 21.36 7.63
N ARG A 112 -5.26 20.67 6.96
CA ARG A 112 -5.35 20.39 5.52
C ARG A 112 -6.10 19.10 5.19
N VAL A 113 -6.68 18.42 6.18
CA VAL A 113 -7.37 17.15 6.00
C VAL A 113 -8.89 17.34 6.17
N PRO A 114 -9.66 17.46 5.07
CA PRO A 114 -11.10 17.59 5.16
C PRO A 114 -11.74 16.43 5.92
N GLY A 115 -12.63 16.72 6.85
CA GLY A 115 -13.36 15.70 7.60
C GLY A 115 -12.48 14.71 8.35
N ALA A 116 -11.29 15.11 8.82
CA ALA A 116 -10.39 14.25 9.60
C ALA A 116 -11.11 13.62 10.79
N ARG A 117 -10.95 12.29 10.95
CA ARG A 117 -11.49 11.54 12.10
C ARG A 117 -10.42 11.26 13.16
N LEU A 118 -9.16 11.45 12.82
CA LEU A 118 -8.03 11.28 13.71
C LEU A 118 -7.46 12.63 14.10
N THR A 119 -7.16 12.79 15.38
CA THR A 119 -6.25 13.83 15.84
C THR A 119 -4.80 13.38 15.60
N ALA A 120 -3.84 14.32 15.59
CA ALA A 120 -2.42 14.00 15.47
C ALA A 120 -1.97 12.99 16.54
N ALA A 121 -2.43 13.16 17.79
CA ALA A 121 -2.12 12.23 18.89
C ALA A 121 -2.71 10.83 18.69
N GLN A 122 -3.92 10.71 18.11
CA GLN A 122 -4.52 9.41 17.78
C GLN A 122 -3.76 8.72 16.65
N ALA A 123 -3.45 9.45 15.59
CA ALA A 123 -2.69 8.95 14.47
C ALA A 123 -1.27 8.50 14.89
N GLN A 124 -0.61 9.29 15.73
CA GLN A 124 0.69 8.93 16.30
C GLN A 124 0.61 7.63 17.11
N ARG A 125 -0.41 7.46 17.96
CA ARG A 125 -0.62 6.21 18.71
C ARG A 125 -0.81 5.00 17.81
N LEU A 126 -1.57 5.13 16.71
CA LEU A 126 -1.74 4.06 15.73
C LEU A 126 -0.43 3.71 15.03
N LEU A 127 0.35 4.71 14.62
CA LEU A 127 1.60 4.50 13.89
C LEU A 127 2.72 3.93 14.76
N VAL A 128 2.92 4.49 15.96
CA VAL A 128 4.00 4.09 16.90
C VAL A 128 3.61 2.83 17.67
N GLY A 129 2.32 2.67 18.00
CA GLY A 129 1.80 1.51 18.71
C GLY A 129 1.51 0.30 17.81
N ALA A 130 1.79 0.40 16.50
CA ALA A 130 1.66 -0.75 15.61
C ALA A 130 2.64 -1.85 16.04
N ASP A 131 2.11 -2.98 16.43
CA ASP A 131 2.83 -4.18 16.80
C ASP A 131 2.28 -5.38 16.01
N GLY A 132 2.83 -6.57 16.25
CA GLY A 132 2.43 -7.79 15.57
C GLY A 132 3.29 -8.12 14.35
N PRO A 133 2.83 -9.06 13.51
CA PRO A 133 3.59 -9.52 12.37
C PRO A 133 3.84 -8.40 11.36
N ALA A 134 5.06 -8.37 10.83
CA ALA A 134 5.45 -7.38 9.84
C ALA A 134 5.22 -7.88 8.42
N ALA A 135 4.57 -7.05 7.62
CA ALA A 135 4.55 -7.09 6.18
C ALA A 135 5.40 -5.93 5.63
N PHE A 136 5.20 -5.59 4.36
CA PHE A 136 5.83 -4.43 3.76
C PHE A 136 4.78 -3.51 3.12
N TYR A 137 5.15 -2.27 2.90
CA TYR A 137 4.41 -1.27 2.16
C TYR A 137 5.16 -0.92 0.88
N LYS A 138 4.48 -0.98 -0.25
CA LYS A 138 5.02 -0.62 -1.57
C LYS A 138 4.22 0.46 -2.30
N ASP A 139 3.31 1.13 -1.63
CA ASP A 139 2.32 2.04 -2.22
C ASP A 139 1.36 1.33 -3.20
N ALA A 140 0.42 0.56 -2.66
CA ALA A 140 -0.61 -0.13 -3.46
C ALA A 140 -1.63 0.86 -4.06
N ASN A 141 -1.14 1.81 -4.85
CA ASN A 141 -1.98 2.67 -5.67
C ASN A 141 -2.53 1.87 -6.86
N PRO A 142 -3.80 2.02 -7.28
CA PRO A 142 -4.35 1.33 -8.47
C PRO A 142 -3.52 1.54 -9.74
N ARG A 143 -2.84 2.69 -9.86
CA ARG A 143 -1.97 3.00 -11.00
C ARG A 143 -0.66 2.20 -11.00
N ASN A 144 -0.32 1.58 -9.87
CA ASN A 144 0.87 0.76 -9.70
C ASN A 144 0.62 -0.72 -10.03
N PHE A 145 -0.58 -1.05 -10.51
CA PHE A 145 -0.93 -2.38 -11.02
C PHE A 145 -1.38 -2.28 -12.47
N LEU A 146 -0.65 -2.96 -13.36
CA LEU A 146 -0.97 -3.08 -14.78
C LEU A 146 -1.55 -4.46 -15.02
N ILE A 147 -2.80 -4.51 -15.50
CA ILE A 147 -3.48 -5.75 -15.84
C ILE A 147 -3.38 -5.92 -17.35
N THR A 148 -2.60 -6.90 -17.77
CA THR A 148 -2.38 -7.19 -19.19
C THR A 148 -3.64 -7.72 -19.87
N PRO A 149 -3.72 -7.74 -21.21
CA PRO A 149 -4.85 -8.36 -21.92
C PRO A 149 -5.04 -9.86 -21.58
N ALA A 150 -3.98 -10.54 -21.13
CA ALA A 150 -4.05 -11.92 -20.66
C ALA A 150 -4.54 -12.06 -19.20
N GLY A 151 -4.89 -10.96 -18.53
CA GLY A 151 -5.34 -10.95 -17.13
C GLY A 151 -4.20 -11.06 -16.09
N VAL A 152 -2.95 -11.01 -16.52
CA VAL A 152 -1.78 -11.06 -15.63
C VAL A 152 -1.57 -9.69 -15.00
N VAL A 153 -1.36 -9.66 -13.68
CA VAL A 153 -1.04 -8.44 -12.92
C VAL A 153 0.45 -8.22 -12.87
N VAL A 154 0.92 -7.12 -13.42
CA VAL A 154 2.31 -6.66 -13.31
C VAL A 154 2.35 -5.44 -12.40
N THR A 155 3.20 -5.49 -11.39
CA THR A 155 3.34 -4.40 -10.41
C THR A 155 4.45 -3.45 -10.83
N VAL A 156 4.17 -2.16 -10.76
CA VAL A 156 5.13 -1.09 -11.07
C VAL A 156 5.24 -0.13 -9.89
N ASP A 157 6.24 0.74 -9.92
CA ASP A 157 6.53 1.75 -8.89
C ASP A 157 6.79 1.15 -7.50
N PHE A 158 8.05 1.11 -7.10
CA PHE A 158 8.55 0.45 -5.90
C PHE A 158 9.55 1.32 -5.12
N ASP A 159 9.45 2.64 -5.26
CA ASP A 159 10.39 3.56 -4.61
C ASP A 159 10.19 3.63 -3.10
N ASP A 160 8.93 3.57 -2.64
CA ASP A 160 8.53 3.75 -1.25
C ASP A 160 8.37 2.41 -0.52
N LEU A 161 9.46 1.62 -0.43
CA LEU A 161 9.43 0.34 0.26
C LEU A 161 9.80 0.50 1.74
N THR A 162 8.94 0.04 2.65
CA THR A 162 9.17 0.07 4.10
C THR A 162 8.52 -1.14 4.77
N LEU A 163 8.84 -1.41 6.03
CA LEU A 163 7.98 -2.28 6.84
C LEU A 163 6.57 -1.67 6.99
N ALA A 164 5.58 -2.53 7.15
CA ALA A 164 4.20 -2.13 7.45
C ALA A 164 3.44 -3.25 8.19
N PRO A 165 2.40 -2.94 8.97
CA PRO A 165 1.48 -3.96 9.48
C PRO A 165 0.68 -4.58 8.33
N PHE A 166 0.23 -5.81 8.54
CA PHE A 166 -0.70 -6.45 7.61
C PHE A 166 -1.95 -5.57 7.40
N GLY A 167 -2.49 -5.57 6.19
CA GLY A 167 -3.65 -4.76 5.83
C GLY A 167 -3.35 -3.30 5.48
N TYR A 168 -2.17 -2.76 5.81
CA TYR A 168 -1.85 -1.35 5.56
C TYR A 168 -1.84 -0.99 4.06
N ASP A 169 -1.21 -1.83 3.24
CA ASP A 169 -1.17 -1.63 1.78
C ASP A 169 -2.54 -1.92 1.12
N LEU A 170 -3.33 -2.88 1.67
CA LEU A 170 -4.71 -3.09 1.25
C LEU A 170 -5.58 -1.85 1.54
N ALA A 171 -5.41 -1.21 2.70
CA ALA A 171 -6.12 0.03 3.02
C ALA A 171 -5.79 1.15 2.04
N LYS A 172 -4.52 1.27 1.63
CA LYS A 172 -4.10 2.21 0.57
C LYS A 172 -4.82 1.95 -0.74
N LEU A 173 -4.88 0.68 -1.17
CA LEU A 173 -5.57 0.29 -2.41
C LEU A 173 -7.06 0.65 -2.35
N VAL A 174 -7.73 0.32 -1.24
CA VAL A 174 -9.15 0.63 -1.03
C VAL A 174 -9.41 2.14 -1.09
N VAL A 175 -8.63 2.93 -0.34
CA VAL A 175 -8.76 4.40 -0.33
C VAL A 175 -8.52 4.98 -1.72
N ALA A 176 -7.46 4.57 -2.39
CA ALA A 176 -7.09 5.12 -3.69
C ALA A 176 -8.10 4.74 -4.80
N LEU A 177 -8.64 3.50 -4.78
CA LEU A 177 -9.72 3.09 -5.70
C LEU A 177 -10.99 3.91 -5.45
N ALA A 178 -11.40 4.04 -4.19
CA ALA A 178 -12.59 4.81 -3.84
C ALA A 178 -12.46 6.28 -4.25
N MET A 179 -11.33 6.91 -3.95
CA MET A 179 -11.08 8.31 -4.32
C MET A 179 -10.97 8.52 -5.83
N THR A 180 -10.56 7.49 -6.60
CA THR A 180 -10.43 7.57 -8.07
C THR A 180 -11.77 7.32 -8.77
N HIS A 181 -12.56 6.35 -8.30
CA HIS A 181 -13.73 5.82 -9.02
C HIS A 181 -15.07 6.10 -8.32
N GLY A 182 -15.06 6.65 -7.10
CA GLY A 182 -16.26 6.85 -6.30
C GLY A 182 -16.52 5.71 -5.30
N PRO A 183 -17.71 5.69 -4.65
CA PRO A 183 -18.02 4.75 -3.58
C PRO A 183 -17.86 3.29 -4.00
N LEU A 184 -17.12 2.51 -3.20
CA LEU A 184 -17.02 1.07 -3.39
C LEU A 184 -18.16 0.35 -2.63
N PRO A 185 -18.80 -0.67 -3.22
CA PRO A 185 -19.76 -1.50 -2.51
C PRO A 185 -19.14 -2.15 -1.26
N VAL A 186 -19.86 -2.18 -0.16
CA VAL A 186 -19.42 -2.83 1.10
C VAL A 186 -19.10 -4.31 0.86
N THR A 187 -19.90 -4.99 0.03
CA THR A 187 -19.66 -6.39 -0.33
C THR A 187 -18.34 -6.60 -1.03
N LEU A 188 -17.92 -5.66 -1.89
CA LEU A 188 -16.64 -5.71 -2.62
C LEU A 188 -15.45 -5.58 -1.66
N THR A 189 -15.53 -4.63 -0.72
CA THR A 189 -14.45 -4.42 0.26
C THR A 189 -14.38 -5.54 1.29
N THR A 190 -15.52 -6.12 1.67
CA THR A 190 -15.57 -7.31 2.52
C THR A 190 -14.96 -8.52 1.81
N ALA A 191 -15.30 -8.73 0.54
CA ALA A 191 -14.71 -9.81 -0.26
C ALA A 191 -13.19 -9.63 -0.43
N ALA A 192 -12.72 -8.40 -0.63
CA ALA A 192 -11.30 -8.10 -0.72
C ALA A 192 -10.56 -8.38 0.58
N LEU A 193 -11.10 -7.98 1.72
CA LEU A 193 -10.50 -8.27 3.03
C LEU A 193 -10.44 -9.77 3.30
N ALA A 194 -11.50 -10.51 2.99
CA ALA A 194 -11.52 -11.97 3.11
C ALA A 194 -10.47 -12.63 2.19
N ALA A 195 -10.36 -12.18 0.95
CA ALA A 195 -9.38 -12.70 -0.01
C ALA A 195 -7.94 -12.44 0.45
N TYR A 196 -7.68 -11.24 0.99
CA TYR A 196 -6.38 -10.88 1.57
C TYR A 196 -6.02 -11.80 2.74
N ASN A 197 -6.91 -11.94 3.73
CA ASN A 197 -6.68 -12.75 4.92
C ASN A 197 -6.46 -14.22 4.56
N THR A 198 -7.30 -14.78 3.67
CA THR A 198 -7.16 -16.16 3.19
C THR A 198 -5.80 -16.40 2.54
N ALA A 199 -5.37 -15.50 1.66
CA ALA A 199 -4.10 -15.62 0.97
C ALA A 199 -2.90 -15.48 1.91
N ALA A 200 -2.94 -14.52 2.86
CA ALA A 200 -1.89 -14.33 3.85
C ALA A 200 -1.75 -15.57 4.78
N ALA A 201 -2.88 -16.09 5.28
CA ALA A 201 -2.91 -17.24 6.18
C ALA A 201 -2.38 -18.53 5.54
N ALA A 202 -2.40 -18.65 4.22
CA ALA A 202 -1.86 -19.80 3.49
C ALA A 202 -0.34 -19.99 3.72
N HIS A 203 0.38 -18.93 4.11
CA HIS A 203 1.84 -18.98 4.32
C HIS A 203 2.24 -19.16 5.78
N SER A 204 1.35 -18.89 6.73
CA SER A 204 1.58 -19.15 8.16
C SER A 204 0.24 -19.19 8.90
N GLY A 205 -0.06 -20.32 9.49
CA GLY A 205 -1.27 -20.48 10.32
C GLY A 205 -1.27 -19.66 11.63
N THR A 206 -0.20 -18.94 11.91
CA THR A 206 -0.09 -18.05 13.09
C THR A 206 -0.38 -16.60 12.78
N LEU A 207 -0.57 -16.25 11.50
CA LEU A 207 -0.91 -14.88 11.11
C LEU A 207 -2.36 -14.58 11.53
N PRO A 208 -2.59 -13.51 12.30
CA PRO A 208 -3.94 -13.09 12.63
C PRO A 208 -4.62 -12.48 11.40
N ASP A 209 -5.93 -12.64 11.31
CA ASP A 209 -6.73 -11.94 10.32
C ASP A 209 -6.71 -10.43 10.58
N VAL A 210 -6.56 -9.67 9.52
CA VAL A 210 -6.81 -8.22 9.56
C VAL A 210 -8.31 -8.01 9.74
N SER A 211 -8.69 -7.33 10.82
CA SER A 211 -10.08 -6.98 11.06
C SER A 211 -10.53 -5.80 10.18
N ARG A 212 -11.84 -5.66 10.03
CA ARG A 212 -12.44 -4.51 9.36
C ARG A 212 -12.05 -3.18 10.02
N ASP A 213 -12.00 -3.15 11.35
CA ASP A 213 -11.70 -1.93 12.09
C ASP A 213 -10.22 -1.54 11.92
N GLU A 214 -9.30 -2.49 11.90
CA GLU A 214 -7.90 -2.24 11.58
C GLU A 214 -7.73 -1.71 10.16
N LEU A 215 -8.39 -2.35 9.17
CA LEU A 215 -8.37 -1.86 7.79
C LEU A 215 -8.84 -0.41 7.70
N MET A 216 -9.91 -0.05 8.44
CA MET A 216 -10.44 1.31 8.45
C MET A 216 -9.54 2.30 9.20
N ASN A 217 -8.87 1.89 10.27
CA ASN A 217 -7.88 2.72 10.93
C ASN A 217 -6.72 3.07 9.98
N TRP A 218 -6.23 2.10 9.22
CA TRP A 218 -5.21 2.35 8.19
C TRP A 218 -5.75 3.20 7.03
N ALA A 219 -7.01 3.05 6.66
CA ALA A 219 -7.66 3.90 5.66
C ALA A 219 -7.70 5.37 6.09
N GLU A 220 -7.99 5.67 7.37
CA GLU A 220 -7.93 7.04 7.89
C GLU A 220 -6.49 7.59 7.90
N ILE A 221 -5.48 6.79 8.20
CA ILE A 221 -4.07 7.21 8.06
C ILE A 221 -3.75 7.54 6.59
N HIS A 222 -4.17 6.69 5.65
CA HIS A 222 -3.98 6.97 4.21
C HIS A 222 -4.77 8.20 3.75
N HIS A 223 -5.96 8.44 4.29
CA HIS A 223 -6.69 9.70 4.04
C HIS A 223 -5.84 10.91 4.39
N VAL A 224 -5.25 10.94 5.59
CA VAL A 224 -4.37 12.03 5.99
C VAL A 224 -3.19 12.19 5.05
N LEU A 225 -2.47 11.10 4.77
CA LEU A 225 -1.28 11.13 3.91
C LEU A 225 -1.57 11.49 2.45
N THR A 226 -2.80 11.22 1.96
CA THR A 226 -3.19 11.51 0.57
C THR A 226 -3.90 12.86 0.41
N SER A 227 -4.29 13.53 1.49
CA SER A 227 -5.04 14.79 1.46
C SER A 227 -4.35 15.87 0.59
N ARG A 228 -3.03 15.97 0.66
CA ARG A 228 -2.23 16.90 -0.16
C ARG A 228 -2.40 16.66 -1.66
N TYR A 229 -2.53 15.41 -2.10
CA TYR A 229 -2.70 15.05 -3.51
C TYR A 229 -4.15 15.23 -4.00
N ALA A 230 -5.10 15.19 -3.07
CA ALA A 230 -6.48 15.45 -3.37
C ALA A 230 -6.70 16.93 -3.69
N ALA A 231 -6.00 17.83 -2.99
CA ALA A 231 -6.00 19.26 -3.29
C ALA A 231 -5.44 19.58 -4.70
N ASP A 232 -4.51 18.76 -5.20
CA ASP A 232 -3.91 18.90 -6.54
C ASP A 232 -4.78 18.29 -7.67
N GLY A 233 -6.01 17.86 -7.38
CA GLY A 233 -6.94 17.28 -8.38
C GLY A 233 -6.53 15.89 -8.88
N ARG A 234 -5.64 15.18 -8.18
CA ARG A 234 -5.21 13.82 -8.56
C ARG A 234 -6.26 12.74 -8.31
N TYR A 235 -7.28 13.05 -7.50
CA TYR A 235 -8.39 12.18 -7.17
C TYR A 235 -9.72 12.86 -7.51
N ALA A 236 -10.71 12.09 -7.96
CA ALA A 236 -12.01 12.59 -8.35
C ALA A 236 -12.91 12.94 -7.15
N VAL A 237 -12.73 12.23 -6.01
CA VAL A 237 -13.57 12.37 -4.82
C VAL A 237 -12.70 12.34 -3.57
N GLN A 238 -13.12 13.05 -2.53
CA GLN A 238 -12.44 13.06 -1.23
C GLN A 238 -12.87 11.85 -0.39
N TRP A 239 -11.94 11.28 0.38
CA TRP A 239 -12.20 10.10 1.22
C TRP A 239 -13.28 10.35 2.30
N ASP A 240 -13.32 11.54 2.88
CA ASP A 240 -14.31 11.90 3.90
C ASP A 240 -15.76 11.77 3.42
N GLN A 241 -16.00 11.91 2.11
CA GLN A 241 -17.29 11.76 1.46
C GLN A 241 -17.64 10.28 1.18
N LEU A 242 -16.63 9.40 1.15
CA LEU A 242 -16.76 8.03 0.66
C LEU A 242 -16.79 6.96 1.76
N ARG A 243 -16.26 7.23 2.92
CA ARG A 243 -16.03 6.28 4.03
C ARG A 243 -16.95 5.07 4.05
N LEU A 244 -16.41 3.93 3.63
CA LEU A 244 -17.13 2.70 3.24
C LEU A 244 -17.96 2.04 4.35
N PHE A 245 -17.66 2.37 5.59
CA PHE A 245 -18.27 1.78 6.77
C PHE A 245 -18.72 2.87 7.76
N SER A 246 -19.31 3.94 7.24
CA SER A 246 -19.84 5.00 8.10
C SER A 246 -20.93 4.46 9.01
N THR A 247 -20.71 4.53 10.31
CA THR A 247 -21.65 4.18 11.39
C THR A 247 -22.88 5.11 11.47
N ARG A 248 -23.26 5.80 10.38
CA ARG A 248 -24.44 6.67 10.37
C ARG A 248 -25.77 5.94 10.62
N HIS A 249 -25.75 4.61 10.80
CA HIS A 249 -26.96 3.83 11.10
C HIS A 249 -27.12 3.41 12.58
N LEU A 250 -26.24 3.84 13.51
CA LEU A 250 -26.34 3.40 14.91
C LEU A 250 -26.94 4.44 15.88
N THR A 251 -27.47 5.55 15.41
CA THR A 251 -28.19 6.50 16.27
C THR A 251 -29.49 6.96 15.62
N ARG A 252 -30.42 6.02 15.46
CA ARG A 252 -31.86 6.27 15.47
C ARG A 252 -32.51 5.16 16.27
N THR A 253 -32.51 5.32 17.57
CA THR A 253 -33.50 4.69 18.45
C THR A 253 -34.40 5.80 18.94
N PRO A 254 -35.72 5.58 18.94
CA PRO A 254 -36.77 6.56 19.20
C PRO A 254 -36.74 7.11 20.61
#